data_67c82e69e8c5e86073ae343262b46a46
#
_entry.id   67c82e69e8c5e86073ae343262b46a46
#
_cell.length_a   1.000
_cell.length_b   1.000
_cell.length_c   1.000
_cell.angle_alpha   90.00
_cell.angle_beta   90.00
_cell.angle_gamma   90.00
#
_symmetry.space_group_name_H-M   'P 1'
#
loop_
_entity.id
_entity.type
_entity.pdbx_description
1 polymer ?
#
loop_
_entity_poly.entity_id
_entity_poly.type
_entity_poly.pdbx_seq_one_letter_code
_entity_poly.pdbx_strand_id
1 'polypeptide(L)'
;MLPRSALLALAAILAPVVPACSRTVAEPEPEPPPAVSGGPVVAPLAWDVPAAWSALEVPRVGPRKARYKAPRVANDKEDVEVQVLWFGLGSNGDVEANFKEWFAQFDGDVGAKARRASFEVRGMPVETVEVVGTYTIALGPKAGAVRRAPVEMVKDGYRLLGAAVRTPDRGNWFFRMVGPDETVQSARSAFQRLLESVR
;
A
#
# COMPACT_ATOMS: atom_id res chain seq x y z
N MET A 1 -65.22 40.25 -37.32
CA MET A 1 -66.50 40.03 -36.63
C MET A 1 -66.20 39.83 -35.15
N LEU A 2 -66.40 40.92 -34.39
CA LEU A 2 -66.63 40.87 -32.92
C LEU A 2 -68.13 40.53 -32.76
N PRO A 3 -68.58 39.98 -31.58
CA PRO A 3 -68.58 40.67 -30.29
C PRO A 3 -68.56 39.67 -29.06
N ARG A 4 -68.36 40.15 -27.97
CA ARG A 4 -69.20 40.54 -26.84
C ARG A 4 -68.64 40.16 -25.48
N SER A 5 -68.43 41.18 -24.72
CA SER A 5 -68.21 41.32 -23.29
C SER A 5 -69.21 40.56 -22.41
N ALA A 6 -68.77 40.02 -21.27
CA ALA A 6 -69.59 39.87 -20.07
C ALA A 6 -68.78 40.19 -18.86
N LEU A 7 -69.14 41.31 -18.22
CA LEU A 7 -68.73 41.64 -16.84
C LEU A 7 -69.42 40.65 -15.87
N LEU A 8 -68.70 40.19 -14.90
CA LEU A 8 -69.33 39.70 -13.66
C LEU A 8 -68.47 40.02 -12.41
N ALA A 9 -69.18 40.58 -11.51
CA ALA A 9 -68.93 41.23 -10.22
C ALA A 9 -67.93 40.60 -9.29
N LEU A 10 -67.20 41.52 -8.67
CA LEU A 10 -66.30 41.35 -7.55
C LEU A 10 -67.12 41.18 -6.25
N ALA A 11 -67.02 40.04 -5.58
CA ALA A 11 -67.52 39.89 -4.21
C ALA A 11 -66.28 39.67 -3.30
N ALA A 12 -65.98 40.69 -2.55
CA ALA A 12 -64.91 40.64 -1.52
C ALA A 12 -65.39 39.84 -0.28
N ILE A 13 -64.78 38.71 -0.01
CA ILE A 13 -64.94 37.97 1.23
C ILE A 13 -63.74 38.27 2.13
N LEU A 14 -63.95 39.07 3.21
CA LEU A 14 -62.99 39.27 4.29
C LEU A 14 -62.92 37.96 5.13
N ALA A 15 -61.82 37.26 5.10
CA ALA A 15 -61.55 36.19 6.02
C ALA A 15 -60.68 36.71 7.17
N PRO A 16 -60.96 36.30 8.45
CA PRO A 16 -60.14 36.73 9.59
C PRO A 16 -58.76 36.04 9.56
N VAL A 17 -57.73 36.86 9.71
CA VAL A 17 -56.35 36.41 9.89
C VAL A 17 -56.19 35.90 11.33
N VAL A 18 -56.02 34.58 11.47
CA VAL A 18 -55.65 33.97 12.74
C VAL A 18 -54.10 33.90 12.78
N PRO A 19 -53.44 34.48 13.79
CA PRO A 19 -51.98 34.35 13.88
C PRO A 19 -51.64 32.90 14.28
N ALA A 20 -51.09 32.13 13.38
CA ALA A 20 -50.49 30.84 13.63
C ALA A 20 -49.17 31.06 14.39
N CYS A 21 -49.14 30.74 15.64
CA CYS A 21 -47.87 30.59 16.40
C CYS A 21 -47.13 29.40 15.84
N SER A 22 -46.20 29.64 14.93
CA SER A 22 -45.25 28.65 14.49
C SER A 22 -44.30 28.34 15.65
N ARG A 23 -44.56 27.26 16.36
CA ARG A 23 -43.53 26.64 17.20
C ARG A 23 -42.48 26.05 16.27
N THR A 24 -41.34 26.71 16.16
CA THR A 24 -40.16 26.13 15.56
C THR A 24 -39.73 24.99 16.50
N VAL A 25 -40.04 23.75 16.12
CA VAL A 25 -39.46 22.57 16.73
C VAL A 25 -38.01 22.58 16.25
N ALA A 26 -37.08 22.84 17.16
CA ALA A 26 -35.66 22.69 16.86
C ALA A 26 -35.42 21.22 16.46
N GLU A 27 -34.97 21.03 15.24
CA GLU A 27 -34.51 19.74 14.74
C GLU A 27 -33.35 19.29 15.65
N PRO A 28 -33.40 18.08 16.24
CA PRO A 28 -32.33 17.63 17.11
C PRO A 28 -31.01 17.62 16.30
N GLU A 29 -30.02 18.31 16.81
CA GLU A 29 -28.66 18.31 16.28
C GLU A 29 -28.19 16.84 16.15
N PRO A 30 -27.66 16.40 14.99
CA PRO A 30 -27.24 15.02 14.82
C PRO A 30 -26.20 14.68 15.88
N GLU A 31 -26.44 13.64 16.65
CA GLU A 31 -25.47 13.12 17.61
C GLU A 31 -24.13 12.90 16.89
N PRO A 32 -23.01 13.37 17.47
CA PRO A 32 -21.71 13.10 16.90
C PRO A 32 -21.53 11.58 16.77
N PRO A 33 -20.96 11.10 15.64
CA PRO A 33 -20.75 9.68 15.46
C PRO A 33 -19.94 9.13 16.65
N PRO A 34 -20.27 7.91 17.13
CA PRO A 34 -19.60 7.34 18.28
C PRO A 34 -18.09 7.37 18.03
N ALA A 35 -17.34 7.90 18.99
CA ALA A 35 -15.90 7.92 18.95
C ALA A 35 -15.44 6.49 18.68
N VAL A 36 -14.82 6.27 17.52
CA VAL A 36 -14.22 4.98 17.18
C VAL A 36 -13.17 4.75 18.25
N SER A 37 -13.46 3.85 19.18
CA SER A 37 -12.51 3.45 20.21
C SER A 37 -11.28 2.92 19.47
N GLY A 38 -10.23 3.73 19.42
CA GLY A 38 -8.98 3.33 18.81
C GLY A 38 -8.51 2.07 19.51
N GLY A 39 -8.47 0.95 18.79
CA GLY A 39 -7.77 -0.23 19.25
C GLY A 39 -6.34 0.15 19.65
N PRO A 40 -5.61 -0.69 20.37
CA PRO A 40 -4.26 -0.37 20.81
C PRO A 40 -3.43 0.14 19.63
N VAL A 41 -2.93 1.39 19.75
CA VAL A 41 -2.03 1.96 18.75
C VAL A 41 -0.72 1.21 18.87
N VAL A 42 -0.57 0.17 18.05
CA VAL A 42 0.67 -0.60 17.96
C VAL A 42 1.71 0.30 17.32
N ALA A 43 2.80 0.59 18.02
CA ALA A 43 3.88 1.40 17.49
C ALA A 43 4.43 0.76 16.18
N PRO A 44 4.62 1.54 15.13
CA PRO A 44 5.18 1.00 13.88
C PRO A 44 6.58 0.43 14.13
N LEU A 45 6.94 -0.60 13.35
CA LEU A 45 8.30 -1.12 13.33
C LEU A 45 9.26 0.01 12.91
N ALA A 46 10.40 0.10 13.57
CA ALA A 46 11.44 1.06 13.24
C ALA A 46 12.72 0.34 12.77
N TRP A 47 13.51 1.00 11.94
CA TRP A 47 14.79 0.51 11.42
C TRP A 47 15.70 1.68 11.05
N ASP A 48 16.99 1.42 10.94
CA ASP A 48 17.96 2.42 10.52
C ASP A 48 18.21 2.32 9.01
N VAL A 49 18.01 3.42 8.31
CA VAL A 49 18.20 3.48 6.86
C VAL A 49 19.68 3.71 6.54
N PRO A 50 20.32 2.92 5.67
CA PRO A 50 21.69 3.18 5.25
C PRO A 50 21.86 4.58 4.68
N ALA A 51 22.89 5.32 5.11
CA ALA A 51 23.10 6.72 4.77
C ALA A 51 23.23 7.00 3.25
N ALA A 52 23.67 5.99 2.47
CA ALA A 52 23.79 6.10 1.02
C ALA A 52 22.45 5.94 0.29
N TRP A 53 21.36 5.57 0.98
CA TRP A 53 20.07 5.35 0.36
C TRP A 53 19.20 6.60 0.41
N SER A 54 18.44 6.85 -0.65
CA SER A 54 17.47 7.95 -0.73
C SER A 54 16.07 7.45 -0.47
N ALA A 55 15.31 8.13 0.37
CA ALA A 55 13.89 7.84 0.55
C ALA A 55 13.09 8.25 -0.70
N LEU A 56 12.11 7.43 -1.06
CA LEU A 56 11.16 7.68 -2.14
C LEU A 56 9.77 7.87 -1.58
N GLU A 57 8.93 8.58 -2.32
CA GLU A 57 7.52 8.75 -1.94
C GLU A 57 6.80 7.41 -1.86
N VAL A 58 5.92 7.31 -0.88
CA VAL A 58 5.08 6.14 -0.63
C VAL A 58 3.61 6.54 -0.75
N PRO A 59 2.77 5.78 -1.46
CA PRO A 59 1.34 6.02 -1.47
C PRO A 59 0.76 5.98 -0.06
N ARG A 60 -0.13 6.91 0.25
CA ARG A 60 -0.77 7.01 1.59
C ARG A 60 -1.59 5.77 1.96
N VAL A 61 -2.06 5.04 0.95
CA VAL A 61 -2.91 3.86 1.10
C VAL A 61 -2.19 2.64 0.53
N GLY A 62 -2.32 1.50 1.20
CA GLY A 62 -1.77 0.22 0.76
C GLY A 62 -0.72 -0.35 1.73
N PRO A 63 -0.17 -1.51 1.39
CA PRO A 63 0.75 -2.24 2.27
C PRO A 63 2.15 -1.61 2.34
N ARG A 64 2.53 -0.77 1.38
CA ARG A 64 3.87 -0.18 1.30
C ARG A 64 4.05 0.89 2.37
N LYS A 65 5.00 0.71 3.29
CA LYS A 65 5.26 1.59 4.42
C LYS A 65 6.51 2.45 4.22
N ALA A 66 7.48 1.96 3.46
CA ALA A 66 8.64 2.73 3.06
C ALA A 66 9.17 2.26 1.70
N ARG A 67 9.87 3.16 1.02
CA ARG A 67 10.60 2.90 -0.22
C ARG A 67 11.93 3.63 -0.17
N TYR A 68 12.96 2.96 -0.63
CA TYR A 68 14.28 3.57 -0.76
C TYR A 68 14.89 3.21 -2.11
N LYS A 69 15.82 4.05 -2.53
CA LYS A 69 16.65 3.83 -3.68
C LYS A 69 18.10 3.67 -3.20
N ALA A 70 18.68 2.50 -3.45
CA ALA A 70 20.11 2.25 -3.25
C ALA A 70 20.85 2.55 -4.56
N PRO A 71 21.99 3.29 -4.51
CA PRO A 71 22.69 3.70 -5.70
C PRO A 71 23.29 2.50 -6.43
N ARG A 72 23.27 2.57 -7.76
CA ARG A 72 23.86 1.54 -8.61
C ARG A 72 25.39 1.55 -8.54
N VAL A 73 25.99 0.41 -8.85
CA VAL A 73 27.42 0.31 -9.18
C VAL A 73 27.68 0.83 -10.61
N ALA A 74 28.92 1.17 -10.92
CA ALA A 74 29.26 1.89 -12.15
C ALA A 74 28.80 1.18 -13.46
N ASN A 75 28.78 -0.16 -13.48
CA ASN A 75 28.45 -0.93 -14.69
C ASN A 75 26.95 -1.16 -14.87
N ASP A 76 26.15 -0.98 -13.84
CA ASP A 76 24.71 -1.19 -13.91
C ASP A 76 23.97 0.05 -14.43
N LYS A 77 22.86 -0.17 -15.11
CA LYS A 77 22.06 0.89 -15.74
C LYS A 77 21.04 1.52 -14.78
N GLU A 78 20.71 0.83 -13.70
CA GLU A 78 19.61 1.19 -12.83
C GLU A 78 20.02 1.12 -11.35
N ASP A 79 19.43 2.01 -10.56
CA ASP A 79 19.48 1.93 -9.10
C ASP A 79 18.59 0.79 -8.60
N VAL A 80 18.84 0.32 -7.41
CA VAL A 80 18.04 -0.74 -6.78
C VAL A 80 16.92 -0.12 -5.94
N GLU A 81 15.72 -0.66 -6.08
CA GLU A 81 14.60 -0.30 -5.22
C GLU A 81 14.52 -1.23 -4.00
N VAL A 82 14.37 -0.62 -2.83
CA VAL A 82 14.10 -1.30 -1.57
C VAL A 82 12.71 -0.91 -1.11
N GLN A 83 11.87 -1.90 -0.79
CA GLN A 83 10.51 -1.70 -0.32
C GLN A 83 10.33 -2.32 1.05
N VAL A 84 9.59 -1.63 1.92
CA VAL A 84 9.10 -2.17 3.19
C VAL A 84 7.59 -2.26 3.11
N LEU A 85 7.06 -3.45 3.38
CA LEU A 85 5.65 -3.78 3.22
C LEU A 85 5.08 -4.30 4.55
N TRP A 86 3.83 -3.95 4.82
CA TRP A 86 3.06 -4.47 5.93
C TRP A 86 1.59 -4.59 5.52
N PHE A 87 1.02 -5.77 5.67
CA PHE A 87 -0.34 -6.08 5.23
C PHE A 87 -1.38 -6.04 6.37
N GLY A 88 -0.99 -5.57 7.54
CA GLY A 88 -1.85 -5.57 8.72
C GLY A 88 -1.71 -6.84 9.55
N LEU A 89 -2.57 -6.94 10.54
CA LEU A 89 -2.74 -8.13 11.35
C LEU A 89 -3.67 -9.10 10.60
N GLY A 90 -3.23 -10.34 10.36
CA GLY A 90 -4.06 -11.36 9.71
C GLY A 90 -3.36 -12.13 8.59
N SER A 91 -4.14 -12.90 7.82
CA SER A 91 -3.65 -13.86 6.83
C SER A 91 -2.94 -13.24 5.62
N ASN A 92 -3.20 -11.98 5.28
CA ASN A 92 -2.54 -11.30 4.16
C ASN A 92 -1.03 -11.11 4.37
N GLY A 93 -0.55 -11.27 5.60
CA GLY A 93 0.86 -11.26 5.94
C GLY A 93 1.49 -12.65 6.02
N ASP A 94 0.96 -13.67 5.35
CA ASP A 94 1.59 -14.99 5.29
C ASP A 94 2.94 -14.92 4.58
N VAL A 95 3.98 -15.44 5.22
CA VAL A 95 5.37 -15.31 4.77
C VAL A 95 5.62 -16.10 3.49
N GLU A 96 5.19 -17.37 3.47
CA GLU A 96 5.40 -18.21 2.29
C GLU A 96 4.58 -17.75 1.08
N ALA A 97 3.37 -17.27 1.29
CA ALA A 97 2.57 -16.70 0.21
C ALA A 97 3.25 -15.47 -0.41
N ASN A 98 3.79 -14.57 0.42
CA ASN A 98 4.52 -13.39 -0.07
C ASN A 98 5.81 -13.77 -0.81
N PHE A 99 6.58 -14.74 -0.30
CA PHE A 99 7.77 -15.23 -1.00
C PHE A 99 7.41 -15.86 -2.34
N LYS A 100 6.34 -16.65 -2.41
CA LYS A 100 5.83 -17.20 -3.67
C LYS A 100 5.45 -16.13 -4.68
N GLU A 101 4.78 -15.07 -4.25
CA GLU A 101 4.45 -13.93 -5.14
C GLU A 101 5.71 -13.23 -5.67
N TRP A 102 6.76 -13.13 -4.88
CA TRP A 102 8.03 -12.56 -5.34
C TRP A 102 8.75 -13.46 -6.32
N PHE A 103 8.77 -14.77 -6.07
CA PHE A 103 9.36 -15.75 -6.99
C PHE A 103 8.63 -15.80 -8.34
N ALA A 104 7.30 -15.67 -8.31
CA ALA A 104 6.48 -15.65 -9.53
C ALA A 104 6.78 -14.44 -10.47
N GLN A 105 7.57 -13.46 -10.01
CA GLN A 105 8.04 -12.38 -10.85
C GLN A 105 9.37 -12.70 -11.56
N PHE A 106 9.88 -13.90 -11.41
CA PHE A 106 11.08 -14.39 -12.11
C PHE A 106 10.70 -15.56 -12.99
N ASP A 107 11.39 -15.69 -14.12
CA ASP A 107 11.16 -16.79 -15.04
C ASP A 107 11.61 -18.13 -14.45
N GLY A 108 10.82 -19.17 -14.74
CA GLY A 108 11.08 -20.53 -14.29
C GLY A 108 10.80 -20.74 -12.80
N ASP A 109 11.17 -21.93 -12.31
CA ASP A 109 10.98 -22.28 -10.89
C ASP A 109 12.19 -21.82 -10.05
N VAL A 110 12.30 -20.51 -9.86
CA VAL A 110 13.36 -19.93 -9.02
C VAL A 110 13.12 -20.20 -7.53
N GLY A 111 11.87 -20.47 -7.13
CA GLY A 111 11.51 -20.76 -5.74
C GLY A 111 12.18 -22.03 -5.22
N ALA A 112 12.26 -23.07 -6.04
CA ALA A 112 12.96 -24.33 -5.69
C ALA A 112 14.48 -24.14 -5.51
N LYS A 113 15.04 -23.11 -6.14
CA LYS A 113 16.47 -22.78 -6.11
C LYS A 113 16.80 -21.63 -5.17
N ALA A 114 15.79 -21.05 -4.51
CA ALA A 114 15.97 -19.92 -3.63
C ALA A 114 16.91 -20.26 -2.48
N ARG A 115 17.91 -19.43 -2.25
CA ARG A 115 18.70 -19.50 -1.01
C ARG A 115 17.87 -18.97 0.13
N ARG A 116 17.76 -19.72 1.20
CA ARG A 116 17.03 -19.36 2.40
C ARG A 116 17.94 -19.36 3.60
N ALA A 117 17.73 -18.41 4.50
CA ALA A 117 18.40 -18.35 5.79
C ALA A 117 17.45 -17.76 6.82
N SER A 118 17.78 -17.96 8.10
CA SER A 118 17.05 -17.35 9.21
C SER A 118 18.03 -16.89 10.28
N PHE A 119 17.64 -15.83 11.00
CA PHE A 119 18.33 -15.31 12.16
C PHE A 119 17.31 -14.62 13.07
N GLU A 120 17.77 -14.06 14.17
CA GLU A 120 16.90 -13.38 15.12
C GLU A 120 17.41 -11.97 15.39
N VAL A 121 16.49 -11.01 15.48
CA VAL A 121 16.77 -9.63 15.85
C VAL A 121 15.86 -9.24 17.00
N ARG A 122 16.44 -8.97 18.18
CA ARG A 122 15.69 -8.53 19.38
C ARG A 122 14.50 -9.44 19.71
N GLY A 123 14.66 -10.76 19.60
CA GLY A 123 13.61 -11.74 19.85
C GLY A 123 12.62 -11.90 18.69
N MET A 124 12.83 -11.23 17.56
CA MET A 124 11.99 -11.36 16.38
C MET A 124 12.67 -12.28 15.36
N PRO A 125 12.06 -13.41 14.98
CA PRO A 125 12.55 -14.25 13.90
C PRO A 125 12.55 -13.50 12.57
N VAL A 126 13.63 -13.60 11.82
CA VAL A 126 13.81 -13.07 10.48
C VAL A 126 14.12 -14.21 9.53
N GLU A 127 13.25 -14.39 8.53
CA GLU A 127 13.47 -15.32 7.43
C GLU A 127 13.89 -14.55 6.19
N THR A 128 14.93 -15.03 5.51
CA THR A 128 15.43 -14.37 4.29
C THR A 128 15.39 -15.31 3.10
N VAL A 129 15.17 -14.73 1.93
CA VAL A 129 15.20 -15.42 0.63
C VAL A 129 16.05 -14.65 -0.36
N GLU A 130 16.69 -15.38 -1.24
CA GLU A 130 17.47 -14.82 -2.34
C GLU A 130 17.25 -15.63 -3.61
N VAL A 131 16.98 -14.94 -4.71
CA VAL A 131 16.89 -15.52 -6.05
C VAL A 131 17.59 -14.64 -7.07
N VAL A 132 18.04 -15.23 -8.15
CA VAL A 132 18.64 -14.58 -9.33
C VAL A 132 17.99 -15.13 -10.58
N GLY A 133 17.73 -14.28 -11.55
CA GLY A 133 17.16 -14.72 -12.83
C GLY A 133 16.68 -13.57 -13.69
N THR A 134 15.84 -13.90 -14.66
CA THR A 134 15.13 -12.93 -15.48
C THR A 134 13.89 -12.44 -14.72
N TYR A 135 13.85 -11.16 -14.42
CA TYR A 135 12.77 -10.53 -13.65
C TYR A 135 11.75 -9.90 -14.58
N THR A 136 10.47 -10.19 -14.41
CA THR A 136 9.38 -9.67 -15.23
C THR A 136 8.47 -8.74 -14.42
N ILE A 137 8.30 -7.52 -14.91
CA ILE A 137 7.42 -6.51 -14.33
C ILE A 137 6.20 -6.34 -15.23
N ALA A 138 5.01 -6.69 -14.74
CA ALA A 138 3.78 -6.36 -15.42
C ALA A 138 3.46 -4.86 -15.25
N LEU A 139 3.46 -4.12 -16.35
CA LEU A 139 3.09 -2.71 -16.41
C LEU A 139 1.62 -2.59 -16.83
N GLY A 140 0.75 -2.29 -15.90
CA GLY A 140 -0.66 -2.06 -16.19
C GLY A 140 -1.60 -2.58 -15.10
N PRO A 141 -2.90 -2.19 -15.13
CA PRO A 141 -3.87 -2.70 -14.19
C PRO A 141 -4.02 -4.21 -14.36
N LYS A 142 -3.95 -4.95 -13.26
CA LYS A 142 -4.35 -6.36 -13.23
C LYS A 142 -5.77 -6.45 -13.77
N ALA A 143 -5.91 -7.20 -14.85
CA ALA A 143 -7.06 -7.27 -15.72
C ALA A 143 -8.44 -7.19 -15.03
N GLY A 144 -9.17 -6.15 -15.39
CA GLY A 144 -10.61 -6.12 -15.44
C GLY A 144 -10.96 -5.41 -16.75
N ALA A 145 -11.51 -6.13 -17.72
CA ALA A 145 -12.25 -5.59 -18.87
C ALA A 145 -11.51 -4.83 -19.98
N VAL A 146 -10.21 -4.83 -20.10
CA VAL A 146 -9.54 -4.28 -21.29
C VAL A 146 -8.72 -5.36 -21.98
N ARG A 147 -9.06 -5.69 -23.23
CA ARG A 147 -8.43 -6.68 -24.11
C ARG A 147 -7.02 -6.25 -24.62
N ARG A 148 -6.19 -5.66 -23.78
CA ARG A 148 -4.78 -5.43 -24.12
C ARG A 148 -3.93 -6.35 -23.26
N ALA A 149 -3.03 -7.08 -23.87
CA ALA A 149 -2.00 -7.81 -23.16
C ALA A 149 -1.25 -6.84 -22.24
N PRO A 150 -0.98 -7.19 -20.96
CA PRO A 150 -0.18 -6.36 -20.10
C PRO A 150 1.17 -6.12 -20.78
N VAL A 151 1.65 -4.89 -20.75
CA VAL A 151 3.01 -4.61 -21.18
C VAL A 151 3.93 -5.17 -20.10
N GLU A 152 4.74 -6.13 -20.46
CA GLU A 152 5.72 -6.71 -19.57
C GLU A 152 7.10 -6.10 -19.84
N MET A 153 7.79 -5.72 -18.78
CA MET A 153 9.19 -5.32 -18.85
C MET A 153 10.03 -6.47 -18.32
N VAL A 154 10.85 -7.03 -19.19
CA VAL A 154 11.75 -8.15 -18.88
C VAL A 154 13.14 -7.61 -18.56
N LYS A 155 13.73 -8.05 -17.47
CA LYS A 155 15.03 -7.61 -16.95
C LYS A 155 15.90 -8.83 -16.64
N ASP A 156 16.87 -9.08 -17.49
CA ASP A 156 17.82 -10.16 -17.27
C ASP A 156 18.87 -9.82 -16.23
N GLY A 157 19.36 -10.84 -15.53
CA GLY A 157 20.43 -10.68 -14.54
C GLY A 157 20.00 -9.87 -13.31
N TYR A 158 18.76 -10.02 -12.89
CA TYR A 158 18.25 -9.39 -11.68
C TYR A 158 18.38 -10.33 -10.48
N ARG A 159 18.58 -9.70 -9.31
CA ARG A 159 18.57 -10.37 -8.02
C ARG A 159 17.48 -9.78 -7.13
N LEU A 160 16.87 -10.65 -6.35
CA LEU A 160 16.00 -10.28 -5.24
C LEU A 160 16.64 -10.75 -3.95
N LEU A 161 16.72 -9.86 -2.97
CA LEU A 161 16.90 -10.15 -1.57
C LEU A 161 15.60 -9.82 -0.85
N GLY A 162 14.99 -10.81 -0.21
CA GLY A 162 13.77 -10.67 0.54
C GLY A 162 13.96 -11.03 1.99
N ALA A 163 13.21 -10.40 2.89
CA ALA A 163 13.16 -10.77 4.28
C ALA A 163 11.76 -10.61 4.83
N ALA A 164 11.38 -11.50 5.75
CA ALA A 164 10.19 -11.39 6.56
C ALA A 164 10.59 -11.32 8.04
N VAL A 165 10.19 -10.28 8.74
CA VAL A 165 10.37 -10.10 10.18
C VAL A 165 9.07 -10.44 10.87
N ARG A 166 9.05 -11.46 11.70
CA ARG A 166 7.88 -11.88 12.49
C ARG A 166 7.86 -11.12 13.80
N THR A 167 6.91 -10.23 13.98
CA THR A 167 6.73 -9.52 15.24
C THR A 167 5.64 -10.19 16.08
N PRO A 168 5.74 -10.19 17.42
CA PRO A 168 4.78 -10.86 18.29
C PRO A 168 3.39 -10.17 18.28
N ASP A 169 3.36 -8.87 18.03
CA ASP A 169 2.18 -8.02 18.24
C ASP A 169 1.81 -7.13 17.04
N ARG A 170 2.69 -7.01 16.05
CA ARG A 170 2.55 -6.09 14.90
C ARG A 170 2.40 -6.81 13.57
N GLY A 171 2.21 -8.14 13.56
CA GLY A 171 2.15 -8.95 12.35
C GLY A 171 3.51 -9.06 11.63
N ASN A 172 3.48 -9.56 10.42
CA ASN A 172 4.70 -9.76 9.63
C ASN A 172 5.05 -8.52 8.81
N TRP A 173 6.32 -8.14 8.85
CA TRP A 173 6.88 -7.06 8.05
C TRP A 173 7.83 -7.63 7.01
N PHE A 174 7.75 -7.09 5.81
CA PHE A 174 8.49 -7.59 4.66
C PHE A 174 9.43 -6.52 4.13
N PHE A 175 10.66 -6.90 3.91
CA PHE A 175 11.69 -6.08 3.31
C PHE A 175 12.11 -6.73 2.00
N ARG A 176 12.09 -5.96 0.91
CA ARG A 176 12.40 -6.47 -0.41
C ARG A 176 13.33 -5.51 -1.12
N MET A 177 14.44 -6.03 -1.62
CA MET A 177 15.38 -5.35 -2.49
C MET A 177 15.43 -6.09 -3.82
N VAL A 178 15.21 -5.41 -4.93
CA VAL A 178 15.25 -6.01 -6.27
C VAL A 178 15.91 -5.07 -7.26
N GLY A 179 16.76 -5.61 -8.12
CA GLY A 179 17.48 -4.84 -9.14
C GLY A 179 18.58 -5.64 -9.82
N PRO A 180 19.45 -4.96 -10.60
CA PRO A 180 20.59 -5.58 -11.24
C PRO A 180 21.47 -6.33 -10.24
N ASP A 181 21.96 -7.50 -10.66
CA ASP A 181 22.65 -8.45 -9.78
C ASP A 181 23.83 -7.81 -9.05
N GLU A 182 24.73 -7.13 -9.75
CA GLU A 182 25.94 -6.55 -9.16
C GLU A 182 25.60 -5.46 -8.13
N THR A 183 24.63 -4.59 -8.44
CA THR A 183 24.19 -3.54 -7.50
C THR A 183 23.55 -4.12 -6.25
N VAL A 184 22.68 -5.13 -6.39
CA VAL A 184 22.08 -5.79 -5.22
C VAL A 184 23.14 -6.49 -4.38
N GLN A 185 24.13 -7.13 -5.00
CA GLN A 185 25.23 -7.75 -4.26
C GLN A 185 26.06 -6.71 -3.50
N SER A 186 26.38 -5.57 -4.11
CA SER A 186 27.12 -4.49 -3.46
C SER A 186 26.35 -3.90 -2.26
N ALA A 187 25.02 -3.83 -2.37
CA ALA A 187 24.14 -3.31 -1.32
C ALA A 187 23.78 -4.34 -0.23
N ARG A 188 24.15 -5.61 -0.39
CA ARG A 188 23.81 -6.72 0.52
C ARG A 188 24.11 -6.43 1.98
N SER A 189 25.34 -5.98 2.28
CA SER A 189 25.74 -5.69 3.65
C SER A 189 24.96 -4.53 4.27
N ALA A 190 24.56 -3.54 3.45
CA ALA A 190 23.72 -2.44 3.89
C ALA A 190 22.29 -2.92 4.19
N PHE A 191 21.74 -3.81 3.35
CA PHE A 191 20.44 -4.43 3.57
C PHE A 191 20.43 -5.30 4.83
N GLN A 192 21.49 -6.08 5.05
CA GLN A 192 21.63 -6.88 6.27
C GLN A 192 21.65 -6.01 7.53
N ARG A 193 22.44 -4.93 7.56
CA ARG A 193 22.46 -3.99 8.69
C ARG A 193 21.11 -3.31 8.93
N LEU A 194 20.37 -2.99 7.86
CA LEU A 194 19.00 -2.47 8.01
C LEU A 194 18.12 -3.49 8.74
N LEU A 195 18.15 -4.77 8.35
CA LEU A 195 17.39 -5.83 9.02
C LEU A 195 17.81 -6.00 10.49
N GLU A 196 19.11 -5.97 10.79
CA GLU A 196 19.66 -6.09 12.15
C GLU A 196 19.29 -4.91 13.05
N SER A 197 18.96 -3.76 12.47
CA SER A 197 18.57 -2.55 13.20
C SER A 197 17.09 -2.52 13.60
N VAL A 198 16.29 -3.48 13.14
CA VAL A 198 14.83 -3.53 13.36
C VAL A 198 14.49 -3.56 14.84
N ARG A 199 13.52 -2.73 15.26
CA ARG A 199 13.09 -2.56 16.65
C ARG A 199 11.64 -2.10 16.79
#